data_fa661146284b6fc6ee41e1edf8fe3aad
#
_entry.id   fa661146284b6fc6ee41e1edf8fe3aad
#
_cell.length_a   1.000
_cell.length_b   1.000
_cell.length_c   1.000
_cell.angle_alpha   90.00
_cell.angle_beta   90.00
_cell.angle_gamma   90.00
#
_symmetry.space_group_name_H-M   'P 1'
#
loop_
_entity.id
_entity.type
_entity.pdbx_description
1 polymer ?
#
loop_
_entity_poly.entity_id
_entity_poly.type
_entity_poly.pdbx_seq_one_letter_code
_entity_poly.pdbx_strand_id
1 'polypeptide(L)'
;MTEHPTKITRRGLMLASAGLASLASAFARAATPPATAASPANGPFTLPALPYAENALDPVISSTTMGFHYGKHHKGYVDNLNKAVTGTPLASMSLEEIITSTYGQADKTAIYNNASQDWNHSFYWKSLRADGGGTPPAALKQKIDASFGDMAGLRKEMLAAATSQFGSGWAWLVLDGDKLAVTKTGNADSPLTRGQKPLLTIDVWEHAYYLDYQNRRADYAAAVFDKLANWGFAADNLKA
;
A
#
# COMPACT_ATOMS: atom_id res chain seq x y z
N MET A 1 59.32 29.56 32.87
CA MET A 1 59.98 30.78 32.34
C MET A 1 59.05 31.34 31.28
N THR A 2 58.34 32.25 31.76
CA THR A 2 58.19 33.69 31.37
C THR A 2 57.33 33.84 30.14
N GLU A 3 56.05 34.22 30.30
CA GLU A 3 55.52 35.61 30.40
C GLU A 3 55.88 36.45 29.19
N HIS A 4 55.06 37.26 28.60
CA HIS A 4 53.82 37.97 28.87
C HIS A 4 53.44 38.82 27.64
N PRO A 5 52.42 39.63 27.70
CA PRO A 5 51.51 39.95 26.63
C PRO A 5 51.65 41.39 26.10
N THR A 6 50.93 41.75 25.07
CA THR A 6 50.72 43.22 24.72
C THR A 6 49.44 43.34 23.90
N LYS A 7 48.50 43.97 24.37
CA LYS A 7 48.02 45.37 24.63
C LYS A 7 47.17 45.89 23.46
N ILE A 8 46.03 46.22 23.89
CA ILE A 8 44.91 46.94 23.29
C ILE A 8 45.33 48.35 22.78
N THR A 9 44.77 48.78 21.66
CA THR A 9 44.46 50.20 21.43
C THR A 9 43.09 50.41 20.80
N ARG A 10 42.29 51.19 21.51
CA ARG A 10 41.04 51.79 21.06
C ARG A 10 41.34 52.98 20.15
N ARG A 11 40.54 53.17 19.11
CA ARG A 11 39.92 54.44 18.70
C ARG A 11 39.29 54.32 17.32
N GLY A 12 38.07 54.81 17.26
CA GLY A 12 37.49 55.44 16.10
C GLY A 12 35.97 55.19 15.96
N LEU A 13 35.22 56.00 16.72
CA LEU A 13 33.78 56.14 16.60
C LEU A 13 33.46 56.92 15.32
N MET A 14 32.63 56.38 14.41
CA MET A 14 31.81 57.19 13.49
C MET A 14 30.47 56.56 13.28
N LEU A 15 29.45 57.31 13.71
CA LEU A 15 28.06 57.06 13.41
C LEU A 15 27.79 57.33 11.92
N ALA A 16 27.12 56.39 11.26
CA ALA A 16 26.34 56.69 10.08
C ALA A 16 25.03 55.84 10.14
N SER A 17 23.96 56.55 10.39
CA SER A 17 22.59 56.09 10.32
C SER A 17 22.18 55.95 8.85
N ALA A 18 21.73 54.77 8.41
CA ALA A 18 20.90 54.63 7.22
C ALA A 18 20.11 53.33 7.22
N GLY A 19 18.78 53.46 7.24
CA GLY A 19 17.83 52.67 6.47
C GLY A 19 17.63 51.23 6.88
N LEU A 20 16.60 50.95 7.73
CA LEU A 20 15.94 49.67 7.77
C LEU A 20 15.23 49.41 6.43
N ALA A 21 15.76 48.54 5.62
CA ALA A 21 15.02 47.86 4.57
C ALA A 21 14.69 46.44 5.07
N SER A 22 13.45 46.23 5.49
CA SER A 22 12.93 44.91 5.81
C SER A 22 12.78 44.06 4.54
N LEU A 23 13.73 43.17 4.32
CA LEU A 23 13.62 42.11 3.34
C LEU A 23 12.73 41.01 3.94
N ALA A 24 11.43 41.04 3.61
CA ALA A 24 10.55 39.94 3.79
C ALA A 24 10.98 38.80 2.86
N SER A 25 11.71 37.83 3.39
CA SER A 25 12.01 36.58 2.68
C SER A 25 10.73 35.77 2.55
N ALA A 26 10.11 35.90 1.39
CA ALA A 26 9.03 34.97 1.00
C ALA A 26 9.65 33.59 0.78
N PHE A 27 9.50 32.70 1.75
CA PHE A 27 9.72 31.29 1.51
C PHE A 27 8.72 30.80 0.47
N ALA A 28 9.13 30.75 -0.78
CA ALA A 28 8.42 30.05 -1.82
C ALA A 28 8.36 28.57 -1.42
N ARG A 29 7.21 28.13 -0.93
CA ARG A 29 6.90 26.72 -0.71
C ARG A 29 6.96 26.06 -2.08
N ALA A 30 8.03 25.31 -2.33
CA ALA A 30 8.14 24.51 -3.55
C ALA A 30 6.93 23.56 -3.59
N ALA A 31 6.04 23.79 -4.53
CA ALA A 31 4.96 22.88 -4.83
C ALA A 31 5.59 21.55 -5.28
N THR A 32 5.32 20.48 -4.56
CA THR A 32 5.67 19.11 -4.98
C THR A 32 5.07 18.90 -6.37
N PRO A 33 5.86 18.48 -7.38
CA PRO A 33 5.29 18.21 -8.69
C PRO A 33 4.21 17.14 -8.53
N PRO A 34 3.08 17.25 -9.25
CA PRO A 34 2.05 16.23 -9.23
C PRO A 34 2.68 14.90 -9.63
N ALA A 35 2.32 13.84 -8.91
CA ALA A 35 2.73 12.47 -9.21
C ALA A 35 2.52 12.25 -10.72
N THR A 36 3.58 11.86 -11.41
CA THR A 36 3.56 11.57 -12.85
C THR A 36 2.50 10.53 -13.08
N ALA A 37 1.41 10.91 -13.73
CA ALA A 37 0.37 9.97 -14.14
C ALA A 37 1.08 8.85 -14.93
N ALA A 38 0.91 7.60 -14.51
CA ALA A 38 1.44 6.46 -15.22
C ALA A 38 0.96 6.55 -16.68
N SER A 39 1.87 6.47 -17.64
CA SER A 39 1.51 6.40 -19.05
C SER A 39 0.52 5.26 -19.25
N PRO A 40 -0.56 5.44 -20.03
CA PRO A 40 -1.51 4.37 -20.26
C PRO A 40 -0.78 3.14 -20.81
N ALA A 41 -0.96 2.01 -20.18
CA ALA A 41 -0.54 0.73 -20.75
C ALA A 41 -1.19 0.63 -22.14
N ASN A 42 -0.46 0.14 -23.15
CA ASN A 42 -1.02 -0.09 -24.50
C ASN A 42 -1.97 -1.29 -24.43
N GLY A 43 -3.18 -1.10 -23.91
CA GLY A 43 -4.16 -2.16 -23.73
C GLY A 43 -5.40 -1.71 -22.93
N PRO A 44 -6.38 -2.63 -22.72
CA PRO A 44 -7.65 -2.33 -22.06
C PRO A 44 -7.52 -2.02 -20.56
N PHE A 45 -6.47 -2.47 -19.91
CA PHE A 45 -6.24 -2.24 -18.47
C PHE A 45 -5.17 -1.17 -18.26
N THR A 46 -5.41 -0.31 -17.29
CA THR A 46 -4.48 0.77 -16.91
C THR A 46 -4.06 0.61 -15.47
N LEU A 47 -2.78 0.85 -15.17
CA LEU A 47 -2.30 0.90 -13.79
C LEU A 47 -3.07 2.00 -13.04
N PRO A 48 -3.89 1.66 -12.03
CA PRO A 48 -4.65 2.67 -11.29
C PRO A 48 -3.71 3.56 -10.48
N ALA A 49 -4.02 4.85 -10.40
CA ALA A 49 -3.27 5.76 -9.54
C ALA A 49 -3.35 5.30 -8.06
N LEU A 50 -2.24 5.47 -7.33
CA LEU A 50 -2.24 5.28 -5.88
C LEU A 50 -3.22 6.25 -5.20
N PRO A 51 -3.98 5.83 -4.17
CA PRO A 51 -4.87 6.73 -3.45
C PRO A 51 -4.13 7.72 -2.52
N TYR A 52 -2.81 7.67 -2.48
CA TYR A 52 -1.93 8.50 -1.67
C TYR A 52 -0.57 8.69 -2.36
N ALA A 53 0.27 9.60 -1.86
CA ALA A 53 1.64 9.78 -2.35
C ALA A 53 2.51 8.55 -2.02
N GLU A 54 3.50 8.25 -2.84
CA GLU A 54 4.37 7.06 -2.68
C GLU A 54 5.09 7.00 -1.32
N ASN A 55 5.34 8.14 -0.68
CA ASN A 55 5.97 8.24 0.64
C ASN A 55 4.97 8.34 1.79
N ALA A 56 3.67 8.24 1.54
CA ALA A 56 2.66 8.45 2.58
C ALA A 56 2.60 7.32 3.61
N LEU A 57 3.15 6.16 3.28
CA LEU A 57 3.17 5.00 4.16
C LEU A 57 4.46 4.88 4.99
N ASP A 58 5.42 5.81 4.81
CA ASP A 58 6.63 5.88 5.65
C ASP A 58 6.23 6.09 7.13
N PRO A 59 6.97 5.50 8.08
CA PRO A 59 8.11 4.61 7.93
C PRO A 59 7.74 3.11 7.88
N VAL A 60 6.47 2.77 7.72
CA VAL A 60 6.00 1.37 7.73
C VAL A 60 6.34 0.67 6.42
N ILE A 61 6.09 1.34 5.30
CA ILE A 61 6.51 0.90 3.97
C ILE A 61 7.23 2.08 3.33
N SER A 62 8.51 1.90 3.00
CA SER A 62 9.32 2.98 2.45
C SER A 62 8.89 3.35 1.02
N SER A 63 9.15 4.61 0.63
CA SER A 63 8.97 5.05 -0.75
C SER A 63 9.83 4.24 -1.74
N THR A 64 10.98 3.70 -1.30
CA THR A 64 11.79 2.79 -2.12
C THR A 64 11.03 1.49 -2.40
N THR A 65 10.44 0.86 -1.38
CA THR A 65 9.59 -0.32 -1.55
C THR A 65 8.40 0.00 -2.46
N MET A 66 7.72 1.14 -2.26
CA MET A 66 6.61 1.57 -3.10
C MET A 66 7.00 1.73 -4.58
N GLY A 67 8.15 2.34 -4.87
CA GLY A 67 8.65 2.51 -6.23
C GLY A 67 8.88 1.17 -6.96
N PHE A 68 9.31 0.13 -6.27
CA PHE A 68 9.41 -1.23 -6.84
C PHE A 68 8.06 -1.94 -6.86
N HIS A 69 7.34 -1.94 -5.77
CA HIS A 69 6.12 -2.72 -5.62
C HIS A 69 5.00 -2.23 -6.55
N TYR A 70 4.72 -0.93 -6.54
CA TYR A 70 3.75 -0.31 -7.44
C TYR A 70 4.34 -0.09 -8.84
N GLY A 71 5.50 0.57 -8.93
CA GLY A 71 6.05 1.05 -10.20
C GLY A 71 6.67 -0.04 -11.08
N LYS A 72 7.01 -1.21 -10.54
CA LYS A 72 7.58 -2.35 -11.29
C LYS A 72 6.71 -3.59 -11.23
N HIS A 73 6.40 -4.12 -10.04
CA HIS A 73 5.63 -5.36 -9.92
C HIS A 73 4.19 -5.18 -10.39
N HIS A 74 3.42 -4.28 -9.80
CA HIS A 74 2.04 -4.05 -10.19
C HIS A 74 1.93 -3.63 -11.67
N LYS A 75 2.76 -2.64 -12.06
CA LYS A 75 2.81 -2.24 -13.48
C LYS A 75 3.13 -3.41 -14.42
N GLY A 76 4.04 -4.29 -14.03
CA GLY A 76 4.41 -5.48 -14.81
C GLY A 76 3.24 -6.44 -15.01
N TYR A 77 2.39 -6.63 -13.99
CA TYR A 77 1.19 -7.46 -14.11
C TYR A 77 0.17 -6.86 -15.07
N VAL A 78 -0.08 -5.54 -14.99
CA VAL A 78 -0.95 -4.81 -15.93
C VAL A 78 -0.43 -4.94 -17.37
N ASP A 79 0.87 -4.68 -17.59
CA ASP A 79 1.48 -4.75 -18.92
C ASP A 79 1.41 -6.17 -19.51
N ASN A 80 1.65 -7.19 -18.69
CA ASN A 80 1.59 -8.59 -19.12
C ASN A 80 0.16 -9.06 -19.40
N LEU A 81 -0.80 -8.64 -18.56
CA LEU A 81 -2.22 -8.91 -18.81
C LEU A 81 -2.64 -8.32 -20.15
N ASN A 82 -2.34 -7.04 -20.39
CA ASN A 82 -2.66 -6.37 -21.64
C ASN A 82 -2.11 -7.10 -22.87
N LYS A 83 -0.84 -7.54 -22.82
CA LYS A 83 -0.23 -8.33 -23.89
C LYS A 83 -0.99 -9.64 -24.15
N ALA A 84 -1.47 -10.29 -23.08
CA ALA A 84 -2.11 -11.59 -23.16
C ALA A 84 -3.56 -11.52 -23.63
N VAL A 85 -4.29 -10.41 -23.37
CA VAL A 85 -5.72 -10.30 -23.68
C VAL A 85 -6.04 -9.46 -24.91
N THR A 86 -5.11 -8.61 -25.37
CA THR A 86 -5.33 -7.75 -26.56
C THR A 86 -5.72 -8.60 -27.77
N GLY A 87 -6.83 -8.22 -28.42
CA GLY A 87 -7.37 -8.95 -29.57
C GLY A 87 -8.16 -10.20 -29.21
N THR A 88 -8.38 -10.49 -27.92
CA THR A 88 -9.25 -11.58 -27.45
C THR A 88 -10.56 -11.04 -26.85
N PRO A 89 -11.61 -11.87 -26.71
CA PRO A 89 -12.84 -11.47 -26.01
C PRO A 89 -12.60 -11.01 -24.56
N LEU A 90 -11.54 -11.47 -23.90
CA LEU A 90 -11.20 -11.10 -22.53
C LEU A 90 -10.84 -9.60 -22.38
N ALA A 91 -10.44 -8.94 -23.45
CA ALA A 91 -10.12 -7.51 -23.42
C ALA A 91 -11.31 -6.60 -23.08
N SER A 92 -12.55 -7.10 -23.18
CA SER A 92 -13.77 -6.34 -22.83
C SER A 92 -14.37 -6.75 -21.47
N MET A 93 -13.74 -7.67 -20.76
CA MET A 93 -14.22 -8.17 -19.47
C MET A 93 -13.58 -7.37 -18.32
N SER A 94 -14.26 -7.33 -17.18
CA SER A 94 -13.66 -6.84 -15.92
C SER A 94 -12.57 -7.79 -15.40
N LEU A 95 -11.70 -7.30 -14.51
CA LEU A 95 -10.69 -8.16 -13.88
C LEU A 95 -11.34 -9.34 -13.14
N GLU A 96 -12.43 -9.10 -12.41
CA GLU A 96 -13.17 -10.12 -11.68
C GLU A 96 -13.74 -11.22 -12.60
N GLU A 97 -14.29 -10.82 -13.76
CA GLU A 97 -14.77 -11.76 -14.76
C GLU A 97 -13.63 -12.59 -15.36
N ILE A 98 -12.49 -11.96 -15.68
CA ILE A 98 -11.31 -12.69 -16.16
C ILE A 98 -10.82 -13.67 -15.09
N ILE A 99 -10.65 -13.23 -13.84
CA ILE A 99 -10.18 -14.06 -12.73
C ILE A 99 -11.07 -15.29 -12.57
N THR A 100 -12.39 -15.08 -12.46
CA THR A 100 -13.33 -16.16 -12.21
C THR A 100 -13.49 -17.11 -13.40
N SER A 101 -13.46 -16.58 -14.62
CA SER A 101 -13.61 -17.38 -15.86
C SER A 101 -12.34 -18.13 -16.26
N THR A 102 -11.15 -17.69 -15.81
CA THR A 102 -9.89 -18.34 -16.19
C THR A 102 -9.30 -19.21 -15.07
N TYR A 103 -9.87 -19.14 -13.87
CA TYR A 103 -9.42 -19.95 -12.74
C TYR A 103 -9.45 -21.44 -13.06
N GLY A 104 -8.34 -22.14 -12.76
CA GLY A 104 -8.21 -23.59 -12.98
C GLY A 104 -8.04 -24.03 -14.44
N GLN A 105 -8.01 -23.08 -15.42
CA GLN A 105 -7.75 -23.38 -16.82
C GLN A 105 -6.23 -23.35 -17.08
N ALA A 106 -5.65 -24.51 -17.34
CA ALA A 106 -4.19 -24.67 -17.49
C ALA A 106 -3.61 -23.82 -18.63
N ASP A 107 -4.31 -23.70 -19.74
CA ASP A 107 -3.95 -22.89 -20.92
C ASP A 107 -4.07 -21.39 -20.68
N LYS A 108 -4.77 -20.95 -19.62
CA LYS A 108 -4.98 -19.54 -19.26
C LYS A 108 -4.28 -19.12 -17.96
N THR A 109 -3.42 -19.99 -17.41
CA THR A 109 -2.71 -19.70 -16.14
C THR A 109 -2.00 -18.36 -16.15
N ALA A 110 -1.35 -17.97 -17.24
CA ALA A 110 -0.67 -16.68 -17.33
C ALA A 110 -1.65 -15.50 -17.29
N ILE A 111 -2.81 -15.61 -17.94
CA ILE A 111 -3.86 -14.58 -17.92
C ILE A 111 -4.43 -14.48 -16.51
N TYR A 112 -4.81 -15.61 -15.91
CA TYR A 112 -5.30 -15.67 -14.54
C TYR A 112 -4.33 -15.00 -13.56
N ASN A 113 -3.06 -15.40 -13.58
CA ASN A 113 -2.06 -14.88 -12.66
C ASN A 113 -1.91 -13.36 -12.78
N ASN A 114 -1.84 -12.82 -14.00
CA ASN A 114 -1.64 -11.38 -14.18
C ASN A 114 -2.91 -10.58 -13.85
N ALA A 115 -4.11 -11.06 -14.21
CA ALA A 115 -5.37 -10.42 -13.86
C ALA A 115 -5.59 -10.43 -12.33
N SER A 116 -5.33 -11.56 -11.69
CA SER A 116 -5.49 -11.70 -10.25
C SER A 116 -4.48 -10.83 -9.50
N GLN A 117 -3.22 -10.75 -9.96
CA GLN A 117 -2.21 -9.88 -9.36
C GLN A 117 -2.53 -8.40 -9.57
N ASP A 118 -3.03 -7.98 -10.72
CA ASP A 118 -3.48 -6.60 -10.94
C ASP A 118 -4.62 -6.26 -9.97
N TRP A 119 -5.61 -7.13 -9.86
CA TRP A 119 -6.74 -6.94 -8.95
C TRP A 119 -6.29 -6.92 -7.47
N ASN A 120 -5.49 -7.91 -7.04
CA ASN A 120 -5.01 -8.04 -5.67
C ASN A 120 -4.20 -6.82 -5.23
N HIS A 121 -3.31 -6.31 -6.11
CA HIS A 121 -2.52 -5.10 -5.82
C HIS A 121 -3.39 -3.86 -5.78
N SER A 122 -4.33 -3.70 -6.73
CA SER A 122 -5.29 -2.59 -6.73
C SER A 122 -6.14 -2.56 -5.46
N PHE A 123 -6.52 -3.73 -4.96
CA PHE A 123 -7.24 -3.89 -3.70
C PHE A 123 -6.34 -3.61 -2.49
N TYR A 124 -5.08 -4.05 -2.54
CA TYR A 124 -4.10 -3.82 -1.49
C TYR A 124 -3.81 -2.33 -1.28
N TRP A 125 -3.60 -1.56 -2.34
CA TRP A 125 -3.37 -0.13 -2.20
C TRP A 125 -4.52 0.58 -1.49
N LYS A 126 -5.76 0.19 -1.75
CA LYS A 126 -6.96 0.73 -1.07
C LYS A 126 -7.10 0.19 0.36
N SER A 127 -6.57 -0.99 0.65
CA SER A 127 -6.53 -1.58 1.99
C SER A 127 -5.60 -0.83 2.95
N LEU A 128 -4.75 0.05 2.43
CA LEU A 128 -3.80 0.83 3.20
C LEU A 128 -4.14 2.32 3.17
N ARG A 129 -3.78 3.03 4.24
CA ARG A 129 -3.82 4.49 4.31
C ARG A 129 -2.77 5.01 5.29
N ALA A 130 -2.28 6.23 5.05
CA ALA A 130 -1.54 6.97 6.06
C ALA A 130 -2.41 7.15 7.31
N ASP A 131 -1.82 7.03 8.49
CA ASP A 131 -2.54 7.11 9.77
C ASP A 131 -3.72 6.12 9.86
N GLY A 132 -3.54 4.93 9.30
CA GLY A 132 -4.50 3.84 9.36
C GLY A 132 -4.47 3.12 10.71
N GLY A 133 -5.03 1.91 10.74
CA GLY A 133 -5.22 1.15 11.98
C GLY A 133 -6.29 1.75 12.89
N GLY A 134 -6.14 1.55 14.20
CA GLY A 134 -7.09 2.07 15.18
C GLY A 134 -8.44 1.33 15.17
N THR A 135 -9.52 2.07 15.47
CA THR A 135 -10.86 1.50 15.65
C THR A 135 -11.65 1.52 14.34
N PRO A 136 -12.17 0.37 13.88
CA PRO A 136 -13.06 0.32 12.72
C PRO A 136 -14.38 1.08 12.93
N PRO A 137 -15.06 1.51 11.86
CA PRO A 137 -16.43 2.00 11.92
C PRO A 137 -17.37 1.04 12.63
N ALA A 138 -18.37 1.56 13.35
CA ALA A 138 -19.19 0.80 14.29
C ALA A 138 -19.80 -0.48 13.72
N ALA A 139 -20.36 -0.45 12.49
CA ALA A 139 -20.97 -1.62 11.86
C ALA A 139 -19.95 -2.73 11.58
N LEU A 140 -18.75 -2.38 11.11
CA LEU A 140 -17.67 -3.36 10.90
C LEU A 140 -17.15 -3.87 12.23
N LYS A 141 -16.97 -2.99 13.23
CA LYS A 141 -16.54 -3.40 14.57
C LYS A 141 -17.50 -4.42 15.19
N GLN A 142 -18.80 -4.19 15.08
CA GLN A 142 -19.80 -5.13 15.59
C GLN A 142 -19.66 -6.52 14.95
N LYS A 143 -19.43 -6.60 13.64
CA LYS A 143 -19.19 -7.88 12.96
C LYS A 143 -17.85 -8.51 13.37
N ILE A 144 -16.82 -7.70 13.60
CA ILE A 144 -15.53 -8.17 14.12
C ILE A 144 -15.71 -8.78 15.51
N ASP A 145 -16.38 -8.07 16.41
CA ASP A 145 -16.65 -8.57 17.76
C ASP A 145 -17.45 -9.89 17.72
N ALA A 146 -18.45 -9.98 16.84
CA ALA A 146 -19.26 -11.19 16.68
C ALA A 146 -18.48 -12.39 16.10
N SER A 147 -17.47 -12.14 15.24
CA SER A 147 -16.73 -13.21 14.57
C SER A 147 -15.44 -13.61 15.29
N PHE A 148 -14.77 -12.66 15.95
CA PHE A 148 -13.44 -12.83 16.54
C PHE A 148 -13.37 -12.51 18.05
N GLY A 149 -14.48 -12.10 18.66
CA GLY A 149 -14.58 -11.67 20.04
C GLY A 149 -14.19 -10.19 20.23
N ASP A 150 -13.12 -9.73 19.59
CA ASP A 150 -12.66 -8.34 19.60
C ASP A 150 -11.61 -8.07 18.49
N MET A 151 -11.06 -6.86 18.48
CA MET A 151 -9.97 -6.48 17.58
C MET A 151 -8.67 -7.27 17.81
N ALA A 152 -8.41 -7.69 19.05
CA ALA A 152 -7.22 -8.47 19.34
C ALA A 152 -7.34 -9.89 18.76
N GLY A 153 -8.54 -10.47 18.80
CA GLY A 153 -8.86 -11.73 18.13
C GLY A 153 -8.66 -11.65 16.62
N LEU A 154 -9.23 -10.64 15.97
CA LEU A 154 -9.01 -10.40 14.52
C LEU A 154 -7.52 -10.22 14.20
N ARG A 155 -6.81 -9.37 14.98
CA ARG A 155 -5.38 -9.15 14.81
C ARG A 155 -4.59 -10.46 14.88
N LYS A 156 -4.86 -11.28 15.89
CA LYS A 156 -4.21 -12.58 16.06
C LYS A 156 -4.38 -13.47 14.83
N GLU A 157 -5.59 -13.57 14.30
CA GLU A 157 -5.87 -14.40 13.13
C GLU A 157 -5.24 -13.83 11.85
N MET A 158 -5.32 -12.52 11.63
CA MET A 158 -4.67 -11.88 10.46
C MET A 158 -3.16 -12.08 10.46
N LEU A 159 -2.50 -11.90 11.61
CA LEU A 159 -1.06 -12.13 11.72
C LEU A 159 -0.69 -13.61 11.58
N ALA A 160 -1.52 -14.52 12.10
CA ALA A 160 -1.32 -15.95 11.91
C ALA A 160 -1.46 -16.35 10.43
N ALA A 161 -2.44 -15.82 9.71
CA ALA A 161 -2.61 -16.03 8.27
C ALA A 161 -1.40 -15.50 7.49
N ALA A 162 -0.97 -14.27 7.76
CA ALA A 162 0.18 -13.62 7.10
C ALA A 162 1.49 -14.40 7.30
N THR A 163 1.76 -14.86 8.54
CA THR A 163 3.01 -15.53 8.89
C THR A 163 3.02 -17.00 8.49
N SER A 164 1.87 -17.68 8.52
CA SER A 164 1.76 -19.09 8.14
C SER A 164 1.58 -19.31 6.63
N GLN A 165 1.43 -18.25 5.83
CA GLN A 165 1.43 -18.39 4.37
C GLN A 165 2.83 -18.78 3.91
N PHE A 166 2.97 -20.03 3.44
CA PHE A 166 4.24 -20.53 2.94
C PHE A 166 4.56 -19.89 1.58
N GLY A 167 5.75 -19.30 1.46
CA GLY A 167 6.16 -18.59 0.25
C GLY A 167 5.38 -17.29 0.02
N SER A 168 5.11 -16.97 -1.24
CA SER A 168 4.38 -15.78 -1.68
C SER A 168 2.88 -15.95 -1.51
N GLY A 169 2.18 -14.87 -1.26
CA GLY A 169 0.71 -14.89 -1.13
C GLY A 169 0.15 -13.69 -0.40
N TRP A 170 -1.03 -13.88 0.18
CA TRP A 170 -1.87 -12.82 0.72
C TRP A 170 -2.59 -13.29 1.98
N ALA A 171 -2.79 -12.41 2.94
CA ALA A 171 -3.69 -12.61 4.07
C ALA A 171 -4.91 -11.69 3.91
N TRP A 172 -6.11 -12.24 4.11
CA TRP A 172 -7.39 -11.57 3.80
C TRP A 172 -8.32 -11.56 4.99
N LEU A 173 -8.96 -10.42 5.25
CA LEU A 173 -10.23 -10.35 5.94
C LEU A 173 -11.33 -10.43 4.88
N VAL A 174 -12.23 -11.37 5.00
CA VAL A 174 -13.34 -11.61 4.05
C VAL A 174 -14.69 -11.67 4.75
N LEU A 175 -15.75 -11.37 4.01
CA LEU A 175 -17.09 -11.78 4.35
C LEU A 175 -17.36 -13.12 3.65
N ASP A 176 -17.67 -14.16 4.41
CA ASP A 176 -18.00 -15.50 3.95
C ASP A 176 -19.41 -15.85 4.42
N GLY A 177 -20.37 -15.80 3.51
CA GLY A 177 -21.77 -15.73 3.89
C GLY A 177 -22.05 -14.50 4.76
N ASP A 178 -22.57 -14.72 5.97
CA ASP A 178 -22.93 -13.64 6.91
C ASP A 178 -21.84 -13.32 7.96
N LYS A 179 -20.74 -14.07 7.96
CA LYS A 179 -19.68 -13.97 8.97
C LYS A 179 -18.39 -13.43 8.39
N LEU A 180 -17.65 -12.70 9.21
CA LEU A 180 -16.28 -12.39 8.87
C LEU A 180 -15.39 -13.62 9.13
N ALA A 181 -14.45 -13.81 8.22
CA ALA A 181 -13.41 -14.83 8.33
C ALA A 181 -12.06 -14.28 7.91
N VAL A 182 -10.99 -14.89 8.43
CA VAL A 182 -9.64 -14.66 7.94
C VAL A 182 -9.24 -15.85 7.09
N THR A 183 -8.75 -15.57 5.88
CA THR A 183 -8.23 -16.58 4.97
C THR A 183 -6.86 -16.17 4.42
N LYS A 184 -6.17 -17.11 3.80
CA LYS A 184 -4.92 -16.85 3.07
C LYS A 184 -4.95 -17.52 1.71
N THR A 185 -4.27 -16.92 0.75
CA THR A 185 -4.13 -17.45 -0.61
C THR A 185 -2.66 -17.44 -1.01
N GLY A 186 -2.25 -18.45 -1.77
CA GLY A 186 -0.89 -18.56 -2.28
C GLY A 186 -0.72 -17.86 -3.62
N ASN A 187 0.47 -17.37 -3.89
CA ASN A 187 0.85 -16.77 -5.17
C ASN A 187 -0.14 -15.69 -5.63
N ALA A 188 -0.74 -15.86 -6.80
CA ALA A 188 -1.71 -14.93 -7.38
C ALA A 188 -3.16 -15.20 -6.96
N ASP A 189 -3.45 -16.27 -6.21
CA ASP A 189 -4.82 -16.66 -5.88
C ASP A 189 -5.57 -15.59 -5.08
N SER A 190 -6.89 -15.56 -5.22
CA SER A 190 -7.77 -14.55 -4.66
C SER A 190 -9.03 -15.20 -4.02
N PRO A 191 -9.58 -14.63 -2.95
CA PRO A 191 -10.86 -15.09 -2.39
C PRO A 191 -12.04 -15.04 -3.37
N LEU A 192 -11.95 -14.24 -4.45
CA LEU A 192 -12.97 -14.15 -5.50
C LEU A 192 -13.26 -15.51 -6.13
N THR A 193 -12.25 -16.37 -6.30
CA THR A 193 -12.38 -17.71 -6.87
C THR A 193 -13.14 -18.68 -5.98
N ARG A 194 -13.40 -18.30 -4.72
CA ARG A 194 -14.13 -19.08 -3.71
C ARG A 194 -15.48 -18.47 -3.37
N GLY A 195 -15.92 -17.42 -4.08
CA GLY A 195 -17.15 -16.70 -3.80
C GLY A 195 -17.13 -15.92 -2.48
N GLN A 196 -15.96 -15.72 -1.88
CA GLN A 196 -15.78 -14.89 -0.69
C GLN A 196 -15.64 -13.44 -1.08
N LYS A 197 -16.14 -12.53 -0.25
CA LYS A 197 -16.06 -11.08 -0.48
C LYS A 197 -14.89 -10.49 0.31
N PRO A 198 -13.82 -10.01 -0.37
CA PRO A 198 -12.68 -9.39 0.30
C PRO A 198 -13.06 -8.06 0.94
N LEU A 199 -12.58 -7.82 2.16
CA LEU A 199 -12.77 -6.56 2.88
C LEU A 199 -11.46 -5.80 3.08
N LEU A 200 -10.37 -6.54 3.37
CA LEU A 200 -9.02 -5.99 3.59
C LEU A 200 -7.99 -7.07 3.24
N THR A 201 -6.81 -6.67 2.77
CA THR A 201 -5.71 -7.60 2.52
C THR A 201 -4.36 -7.08 2.97
N ILE A 202 -3.46 -8.02 3.28
CA ILE A 202 -2.03 -7.79 3.49
C ILE A 202 -1.27 -8.65 2.47
N ASP A 203 -0.46 -8.01 1.65
CA ASP A 203 0.47 -8.68 0.75
C ASP A 203 1.63 -9.28 1.53
N VAL A 204 1.90 -10.58 1.38
CA VAL A 204 3.02 -11.27 2.03
C VAL A 204 4.02 -11.85 1.02
N TRP A 205 3.96 -11.42 -0.23
CA TRP A 205 5.07 -11.58 -1.16
C TRP A 205 6.31 -10.85 -0.62
N GLU A 206 7.49 -11.40 -0.79
CA GLU A 206 8.73 -10.78 -0.30
C GLU A 206 8.96 -9.38 -0.89
N HIS A 207 8.55 -9.14 -2.13
CA HIS A 207 8.66 -7.82 -2.75
C HIS A 207 7.88 -6.72 -2.01
N ALA A 208 6.88 -7.08 -1.20
CA ALA A 208 6.10 -6.12 -0.43
C ALA A 208 6.84 -5.58 0.80
N TYR A 209 7.86 -6.30 1.31
CA TYR A 209 8.46 -5.95 2.59
C TYR A 209 9.98 -6.19 2.71
N TYR A 210 10.60 -6.92 1.81
CA TYR A 210 11.98 -7.41 2.03
C TYR A 210 13.02 -6.29 2.13
N LEU A 211 12.84 -5.18 1.41
CA LEU A 211 13.75 -4.04 1.49
C LEU A 211 13.72 -3.36 2.87
N ASP A 212 12.56 -3.34 3.54
CA ASP A 212 12.37 -2.66 4.82
C ASP A 212 12.53 -3.61 6.02
N TYR A 213 12.13 -4.86 5.86
CA TYR A 213 12.03 -5.82 6.97
C TYR A 213 12.87 -7.08 6.80
N GLN A 214 13.43 -7.36 5.63
CA GLN A 214 14.13 -8.60 5.28
C GLN A 214 13.26 -9.82 5.62
N ASN A 215 13.76 -10.76 6.42
CA ASN A 215 13.03 -11.97 6.81
C ASN A 215 11.98 -11.76 7.92
N ARG A 216 11.78 -10.51 8.40
CA ARG A 216 10.87 -10.20 9.51
C ARG A 216 9.44 -9.96 9.03
N ARG A 217 8.86 -10.95 8.31
CA ARG A 217 7.48 -10.87 7.81
C ARG A 217 6.46 -10.59 8.91
N ALA A 218 6.66 -11.16 10.11
CA ALA A 218 5.78 -10.94 11.24
C ALA A 218 5.73 -9.46 11.68
N ASP A 219 6.89 -8.78 11.72
CA ASP A 219 6.98 -7.37 12.10
C ASP A 219 6.31 -6.49 11.06
N TYR A 220 6.54 -6.79 9.76
CA TYR A 220 5.87 -6.12 8.67
C TYR A 220 4.35 -6.24 8.74
N ALA A 221 3.84 -7.48 8.85
CA ALA A 221 2.40 -7.73 8.90
C ALA A 221 1.74 -7.04 10.11
N ALA A 222 2.42 -7.06 11.27
CA ALA A 222 1.96 -6.34 12.45
C ALA A 222 1.94 -4.82 12.23
N ALA A 223 3.01 -4.26 11.67
CA ALA A 223 3.08 -2.82 11.41
C ALA A 223 2.02 -2.35 10.40
N VAL A 224 1.77 -3.13 9.34
CA VAL A 224 0.71 -2.85 8.35
C VAL A 224 -0.66 -2.90 9.03
N PHE A 225 -0.99 -3.96 9.75
CA PHE A 225 -2.27 -4.09 10.43
C PHE A 225 -2.52 -2.96 11.44
N ASP A 226 -1.52 -2.69 12.29
CA ASP A 226 -1.67 -1.77 13.41
C ASP A 226 -1.66 -0.29 13.00
N LYS A 227 -0.97 0.06 11.89
CA LYS A 227 -0.69 1.46 11.53
C LYS A 227 -1.20 1.89 10.16
N LEU A 228 -1.51 0.96 9.27
CA LEU A 228 -1.90 1.28 7.90
C LEU A 228 -3.26 0.74 7.49
N ALA A 229 -3.88 -0.21 8.24
CA ALA A 229 -5.15 -0.81 7.86
C ALA A 229 -6.23 0.26 7.62
N ASN A 230 -6.80 0.28 6.42
CA ASN A 230 -7.87 1.21 6.04
C ASN A 230 -9.24 0.61 6.39
N TRP A 231 -9.64 0.77 7.65
CA TRP A 231 -10.92 0.26 8.13
C TRP A 231 -12.14 0.96 7.48
N GLY A 232 -11.97 2.16 6.95
CA GLY A 232 -13.01 2.83 6.15
C GLY A 232 -13.30 2.05 4.87
N PHE A 233 -12.25 1.71 4.11
CA PHE A 233 -12.37 0.88 2.91
C PHE A 233 -12.96 -0.51 3.21
N ALA A 234 -12.52 -1.15 4.30
CA ALA A 234 -13.08 -2.44 4.71
C ALA A 234 -14.58 -2.34 5.05
N ALA A 235 -15.00 -1.25 5.69
CA ALA A 235 -16.41 -1.02 6.02
C ALA A 235 -17.26 -0.70 4.78
N ASP A 236 -16.70 -0.04 3.78
CA ASP A 236 -17.40 0.23 2.51
C ASP A 236 -17.57 -1.06 1.70
N ASN A 237 -16.54 -1.91 1.63
CA ASN A 237 -16.66 -3.24 1.04
C ASN A 237 -17.69 -4.13 1.76
N LEU A 238 -17.88 -3.97 3.06
CA LEU A 238 -18.90 -4.72 3.80
C LEU A 238 -20.32 -4.37 3.35
N LYS A 239 -20.57 -3.11 2.95
CA LYS A 239 -21.89 -2.61 2.51
C LYS A 239 -22.19 -2.93 1.03
N ALA A 240 -21.16 -2.88 0.16
CA ALA A 240 -21.27 -3.13 -1.28
C ALA A 240 -21.73 -4.57 -1.56
#